data_a1fd40f57e9d4249bf152620120161ef
#
_entry.id   a1fd40f57e9d4249bf152620120161ef
#
_cell.length_a   1.000
_cell.length_b   1.000
_cell.length_c   1.000
_cell.angle_alpha   90.00
_cell.angle_beta   90.00
_cell.angle_gamma   90.00
#
_symmetry.space_group_name_H-M   'P 1'
#
loop_
_entity.id
_entity.type
_entity.pdbx_description
1 polymer ?
#
loop_
_entity_poly.entity_id
_entity_poly.type
_entity_poly.pdbx_seq_one_letter_code
_entity_poly.pdbx_strand_id
1 'polypeptide(L)'
;LPMAGLVFKVNEDLSLYGNYSRSFVPNDDVNDDGTTFDPEEGRSYEVGAKYALAPELNFNLAVFDIEKKNVVTPTGVTGVSEAAGKVGSQGVELDVTGRIAERWDMIGTYAYTHTEVLDDPSNKGNRLSQAPKHTASLYLTHHLQIPSDLGEWHAGGGARYVGERAGDDANTFYMSSYTVADAFLRWDVPMAGYKTRLQLNVDNLFDKQYYPSSTGSQLQVNVGEPRTARLSASVTF
;
A
#
# COMPACT_ATOMS: atom_id res chain seq x y z
N LEU A 1 1.87 21.92 13.36
CA LEU A 1 2.40 21.57 12.04
C LEU A 1 1.46 22.10 10.97
N PRO A 2 1.91 22.90 10.00
CA PRO A 2 1.04 23.46 8.98
C PRO A 2 0.58 22.37 8.02
N MET A 3 -0.72 22.41 7.71
CA MET A 3 -1.34 21.67 6.63
C MET A 3 -2.38 22.56 5.95
N ALA A 4 -2.53 22.41 4.65
CA ALA A 4 -3.51 23.10 3.86
C ALA A 4 -4.02 22.19 2.76
N GLY A 5 -5.32 22.25 2.50
CA GLY A 5 -5.94 21.49 1.42
C GLY A 5 -7.02 22.33 0.73
N LEU A 6 -7.15 22.14 -0.57
CA LEU A 6 -8.17 22.77 -1.39
C LEU A 6 -8.85 21.69 -2.23
N VAL A 7 -10.18 21.79 -2.34
CA VAL A 7 -10.97 20.97 -3.26
C VAL A 7 -11.78 21.91 -4.15
N PHE A 8 -11.66 21.71 -5.45
CA PHE A 8 -12.42 22.45 -6.45
C PHE A 8 -13.35 21.48 -7.19
N LYS A 9 -14.65 21.65 -7.03
CA LYS A 9 -15.67 20.91 -7.77
C LYS A 9 -15.83 21.50 -9.17
N VAL A 10 -15.39 20.76 -10.18
CA VAL A 10 -15.54 21.16 -11.59
C VAL A 10 -17.00 21.00 -12.03
N ASN A 11 -17.62 19.88 -11.63
CA ASN A 11 -19.04 19.56 -11.80
C ASN A 11 -19.47 18.54 -10.71
N GLU A 12 -20.65 17.91 -10.87
CA GLU A 12 -21.18 16.92 -9.92
C GLU A 12 -20.30 15.67 -9.83
N ASP A 13 -19.64 15.29 -10.93
CA ASP A 13 -18.87 14.04 -11.04
C ASP A 13 -17.35 14.25 -10.85
N LEU A 14 -16.82 15.46 -11.12
CA LEU A 14 -15.37 15.71 -11.12
C LEU A 14 -14.99 16.74 -10.06
N SER A 15 -14.08 16.36 -9.20
CA SER A 15 -13.40 17.24 -8.24
C SER A 15 -11.89 17.18 -8.42
N LEU A 16 -11.25 18.32 -8.40
CA LEU A 16 -9.80 18.47 -8.33
C LEU A 16 -9.41 18.83 -6.91
N TYR A 17 -8.27 18.35 -6.46
CA TYR A 17 -7.78 18.69 -5.12
C TYR A 17 -6.28 18.91 -5.10
N GLY A 18 -5.83 19.62 -4.08
CA GLY A 18 -4.41 19.80 -3.77
C GLY A 18 -4.21 19.86 -2.27
N ASN A 19 -3.15 19.21 -1.80
CA ASN A 19 -2.77 19.13 -0.40
C ASN A 19 -1.32 19.55 -0.21
N TYR A 20 -1.07 20.24 0.87
CA TYR A 20 0.25 20.47 1.42
C TYR A 20 0.27 20.07 2.89
N SER A 21 1.28 19.33 3.31
CA SER A 21 1.45 19.00 4.72
C SER A 21 2.93 18.98 5.13
N ARG A 22 3.16 19.23 6.41
CA ARG A 22 4.45 19.00 7.07
C ARG A 22 4.27 18.01 8.21
N SER A 23 5.26 17.16 8.41
CA SER A 23 5.37 16.25 9.53
C SER A 23 6.63 16.53 10.32
N PHE A 24 6.65 16.08 11.56
CA PHE A 24 7.74 16.23 12.49
C PHE A 24 7.75 15.01 13.42
N VAL A 25 8.91 14.36 13.52
CA VAL A 25 9.11 13.22 14.42
C VAL A 25 10.41 13.46 15.19
N PRO A 26 10.39 13.51 16.54
CA PRO A 26 11.61 13.58 17.31
C PRO A 26 12.50 12.38 17.03
N ASN A 27 13.81 12.59 16.96
CA ASN A 27 14.80 11.53 16.93
C ASN A 27 15.23 11.19 18.36
N ASP A 28 15.09 9.92 18.73
CA ASP A 28 15.53 9.41 20.05
C ASP A 28 16.97 8.89 20.00
N ASP A 29 17.57 8.78 18.82
CA ASP A 29 18.96 8.39 18.62
C ASP A 29 19.92 9.53 19.01
N VAL A 30 21.15 9.16 19.36
CA VAL A 30 22.20 10.09 19.75
C VAL A 30 23.42 9.94 18.84
N ASN A 31 24.12 11.03 18.64
CA ASN A 31 25.44 11.09 18.01
C ASN A 31 26.51 10.41 18.88
N ASP A 32 27.69 10.21 18.31
CA ASP A 32 28.88 9.68 19.01
C ASP A 32 29.30 10.54 20.21
N ASP A 33 28.98 11.82 20.23
CA ASP A 33 29.26 12.77 21.31
C ASP A 33 28.14 12.82 22.38
N GLY A 34 27.07 12.00 22.22
CA GLY A 34 25.92 11.93 23.12
C GLY A 34 24.87 13.04 22.91
N THR A 35 25.00 13.87 21.88
CA THR A 35 23.97 14.84 21.50
C THR A 35 22.85 14.16 20.70
N THR A 36 21.62 14.63 20.83
CA THR A 36 20.48 14.15 20.06
C THR A 36 20.53 14.71 18.63
N PHE A 37 20.03 13.92 17.68
CA PHE A 37 19.84 14.40 16.30
C PHE A 37 18.69 15.40 16.22
N ASP A 38 18.75 16.28 15.23
CA ASP A 38 17.60 17.09 14.87
C ASP A 38 16.39 16.21 14.53
N PRO A 39 15.18 16.64 14.85
CA PRO A 39 13.98 15.92 14.50
C PRO A 39 13.84 15.66 13.00
N GLU A 40 13.32 14.49 12.64
CA GLU A 40 12.94 14.22 11.26
C GLU A 40 11.79 15.16 10.86
N GLU A 41 11.94 15.86 9.76
CA GLU A 41 10.92 16.72 9.19
C GLU A 41 10.49 16.20 7.81
N GLY A 42 9.19 16.07 7.60
CA GLY A 42 8.60 15.73 6.32
C GLY A 42 7.87 16.90 5.68
N ARG A 43 7.88 16.93 4.36
CA ARG A 43 7.10 17.84 3.52
C ARG A 43 6.43 17.02 2.42
N SER A 44 5.14 17.23 2.21
CA SER A 44 4.38 16.55 1.18
C SER A 44 3.55 17.55 0.37
N TYR A 45 3.57 17.38 -0.93
CA TYR A 45 2.66 17.99 -1.89
C TYR A 45 1.90 16.89 -2.62
N GLU A 46 0.62 17.07 -2.79
CA GLU A 46 -0.22 16.16 -3.58
C GLU A 46 -1.23 16.96 -4.37
N VAL A 47 -1.42 16.60 -5.62
CA VAL A 47 -2.52 17.09 -6.46
C VAL A 47 -3.22 15.89 -7.09
N GLY A 48 -4.54 15.98 -7.23
CA GLY A 48 -5.27 14.86 -7.77
C GLY A 48 -6.65 15.23 -8.28
N ALA A 49 -7.30 14.22 -8.86
CA ALA A 49 -8.64 14.28 -9.39
C ALA A 49 -9.46 13.09 -8.90
N LYS A 50 -10.69 13.36 -8.47
CA LYS A 50 -11.70 12.34 -8.15
C LYS A 50 -12.82 12.45 -9.17
N TYR A 51 -13.11 11.33 -9.83
CA TYR A 51 -14.10 11.27 -10.89
C TYR A 51 -15.10 10.13 -10.65
N ALA A 52 -16.39 10.47 -10.50
CA ALA A 52 -17.49 9.52 -10.48
C ALA A 52 -17.91 9.22 -11.93
N LEU A 53 -17.39 8.13 -12.50
CA LEU A 53 -17.71 7.72 -13.88
C LEU A 53 -19.16 7.24 -14.01
N ALA A 54 -19.68 6.62 -12.93
CA ALA A 54 -21.05 6.20 -12.79
C ALA A 54 -21.46 6.34 -11.31
N PRO A 55 -22.75 6.28 -10.96
CA PRO A 55 -23.21 6.47 -9.58
C PRO A 55 -22.51 5.60 -8.53
N GLU A 56 -22.00 4.45 -8.95
CA GLU A 56 -21.34 3.50 -8.07
C GLU A 56 -19.89 3.19 -8.50
N LEU A 57 -19.28 3.93 -9.44
CA LEU A 57 -17.91 3.69 -9.93
C LEU A 57 -17.07 4.95 -9.84
N ASN A 58 -16.05 4.92 -9.01
CA ASN A 58 -15.19 6.04 -8.70
C ASN A 58 -13.75 5.79 -9.14
N PHE A 59 -13.11 6.85 -9.63
CA PHE A 59 -11.69 6.94 -9.94
C PHE A 59 -11.05 8.00 -9.06
N ASN A 60 -9.87 7.72 -8.56
CA ASN A 60 -9.01 8.69 -7.93
C ASN A 60 -7.63 8.62 -8.58
N LEU A 61 -7.12 9.75 -9.06
CA LEU A 61 -5.78 9.89 -9.60
C LEU A 61 -5.04 10.92 -8.76
N ALA A 62 -3.88 10.57 -8.24
CA ALA A 62 -3.02 11.46 -7.47
C ALA A 62 -1.61 11.50 -8.04
N VAL A 63 -0.96 12.65 -7.94
CA VAL A 63 0.46 12.86 -8.16
C VAL A 63 1.01 13.48 -6.89
N PHE A 64 2.09 12.92 -6.37
CA PHE A 64 2.67 13.34 -5.10
C PHE A 64 4.18 13.57 -5.19
N ASP A 65 4.66 14.43 -4.31
CA ASP A 65 6.07 14.67 -4.02
C ASP A 65 6.25 14.79 -2.52
N ILE A 66 7.05 13.90 -1.96
CA ILE A 66 7.33 13.80 -0.52
C ILE A 66 8.84 13.90 -0.32
N GLU A 67 9.25 14.72 0.62
CA GLU A 67 10.62 14.86 1.03
C GLU A 67 10.73 14.77 2.54
N LYS A 68 11.72 14.02 3.03
CA LYS A 68 12.08 13.95 4.43
C LYS A 68 13.54 14.34 4.60
N LYS A 69 13.85 15.08 5.65
CA LYS A 69 15.19 15.44 6.08
C LYS A 69 15.45 15.02 7.52
N ASN A 70 16.71 15.01 7.90
CA ASN A 70 17.19 14.55 9.20
C ASN A 70 16.81 13.09 9.47
N VAL A 71 16.76 12.27 8.42
CA VAL A 71 16.54 10.83 8.56
C VAL A 71 17.80 10.20 9.15
N VAL A 72 17.66 9.46 10.23
CA VAL A 72 18.79 8.81 10.90
C VAL A 72 18.97 7.39 10.35
N THR A 73 20.18 7.04 9.97
CA THR A 73 20.53 5.69 9.52
C THR A 73 21.62 5.09 10.40
N PRO A 74 21.52 3.77 10.72
CA PRO A 74 22.60 3.07 11.44
C PRO A 74 23.89 3.03 10.62
N THR A 75 25.01 3.35 11.23
CA THR A 75 26.35 3.30 10.57
C THR A 75 26.91 1.90 10.42
N GLY A 76 26.22 0.86 10.90
CA GLY A 76 26.74 -0.51 10.99
C GLY A 76 27.61 -0.78 12.23
N VAL A 77 27.92 0.24 13.00
CA VAL A 77 28.55 0.12 14.33
C VAL A 77 27.45 0.12 15.39
N THR A 78 27.44 -0.87 16.28
CA THR A 78 26.41 -1.01 17.31
C THR A 78 26.32 0.26 18.17
N GLY A 79 25.15 0.87 18.19
CA GLY A 79 24.87 2.06 18.98
C GLY A 79 25.32 3.40 18.37
N VAL A 80 25.80 3.37 17.11
CA VAL A 80 26.18 4.57 16.37
C VAL A 80 25.25 4.77 15.18
N SER A 81 24.58 5.90 15.16
CA SER A 81 23.71 6.32 14.06
C SER A 81 24.33 7.56 13.39
N GLU A 82 24.05 7.75 12.11
CA GLU A 82 24.45 8.91 11.34
C GLU A 82 23.20 9.59 10.80
N ALA A 83 23.18 10.92 10.82
CA ALA A 83 22.08 11.65 10.20
C ALA A 83 22.17 11.46 8.68
N ALA A 84 21.31 10.65 8.10
CA ALA A 84 21.07 10.68 6.68
C ALA A 84 20.44 12.04 6.36
N GLY A 85 21.02 12.76 5.42
CA GLY A 85 20.60 14.12 5.17
C GLY A 85 19.14 14.20 4.70
N LYS A 86 18.80 13.49 3.61
CA LYS A 86 17.53 13.73 2.93
C LYS A 86 17.12 12.57 2.02
N VAL A 87 15.84 12.24 2.05
CA VAL A 87 15.23 11.24 1.14
C VAL A 87 14.01 11.83 0.44
N GLY A 88 13.74 11.36 -0.78
CA GLY A 88 12.61 11.77 -1.59
C GLY A 88 11.77 10.60 -2.07
N SER A 89 10.48 10.85 -2.25
CA SER A 89 9.54 9.94 -2.89
C SER A 89 8.57 10.74 -3.75
N GLN A 90 8.46 10.41 -5.01
CA GLN A 90 7.50 11.03 -5.93
C GLN A 90 6.81 9.96 -6.77
N GLY A 91 5.57 10.21 -7.16
CA GLY A 91 4.85 9.19 -7.88
C GLY A 91 3.47 9.56 -8.35
N VAL A 92 2.81 8.55 -8.89
CA VAL A 92 1.44 8.60 -9.38
C VAL A 92 0.69 7.42 -8.79
N GLU A 93 -0.52 7.68 -8.29
CA GLU A 93 -1.43 6.65 -7.78
C GLU A 93 -2.76 6.72 -8.52
N LEU A 94 -3.30 5.57 -8.85
CA LEU A 94 -4.60 5.39 -9.46
C LEU A 94 -5.40 4.37 -8.65
N ASP A 95 -6.58 4.77 -8.20
CA ASP A 95 -7.56 3.89 -7.57
C ASP A 95 -8.85 3.88 -8.38
N VAL A 96 -9.42 2.68 -8.52
CA VAL A 96 -10.71 2.46 -9.15
C VAL A 96 -11.53 1.59 -8.22
N THR A 97 -12.71 2.05 -7.81
CA THR A 97 -13.56 1.27 -6.92
C THR A 97 -15.04 1.44 -7.24
N GLY A 98 -15.76 0.34 -7.23
CA GLY A 98 -17.21 0.35 -7.38
C GLY A 98 -17.74 -0.71 -8.31
N ARG A 99 -18.99 -0.50 -8.74
CA ARG A 99 -19.74 -1.42 -9.59
C ARG A 99 -19.46 -1.18 -11.07
N ILE A 100 -18.87 -2.16 -11.73
CA ILE A 100 -18.52 -2.10 -13.17
C ILE A 100 -19.59 -2.73 -14.07
N ALA A 101 -20.46 -3.55 -13.52
CA ALA A 101 -21.62 -4.13 -14.18
C ALA A 101 -22.65 -4.52 -13.12
N GLU A 102 -23.89 -4.87 -13.52
CA GLU A 102 -25.03 -5.15 -12.62
C GLU A 102 -24.69 -6.01 -11.39
N ARG A 103 -23.73 -6.94 -11.52
CA ARG A 103 -23.37 -7.91 -10.47
C ARG A 103 -21.87 -7.99 -10.23
N TRP A 104 -21.10 -7.07 -10.74
CA TRP A 104 -19.66 -7.06 -10.61
C TRP A 104 -19.18 -5.81 -9.93
N ASP A 105 -18.59 -5.99 -8.78
CA ASP A 105 -17.84 -4.95 -8.11
C ASP A 105 -16.34 -5.14 -8.37
N MET A 106 -15.61 -4.03 -8.47
CA MET A 106 -14.17 -3.97 -8.72
C MET A 106 -13.48 -3.08 -7.71
N ILE A 107 -12.30 -3.50 -7.26
CA ILE A 107 -11.31 -2.65 -6.61
C ILE A 107 -10.01 -2.86 -7.37
N GLY A 108 -9.50 -1.78 -7.96
CA GLY A 108 -8.24 -1.78 -8.69
C GLY A 108 -7.35 -0.66 -8.18
N THR A 109 -6.06 -0.93 -7.99
CA THR A 109 -5.07 0.07 -7.61
C THR A 109 -3.83 -0.08 -8.46
N TYR A 110 -3.17 1.04 -8.72
CA TYR A 110 -1.86 1.07 -9.33
C TYR A 110 -1.07 2.23 -8.74
N ALA A 111 0.18 1.98 -8.38
CA ALA A 111 1.11 3.03 -8.00
C ALA A 111 2.43 2.89 -8.75
N TYR A 112 2.92 4.02 -9.22
CA TYR A 112 4.30 4.22 -9.61
C TYR A 112 4.96 5.11 -8.59
N THR A 113 6.04 4.64 -7.97
CA THR A 113 6.78 5.36 -6.94
C THR A 113 8.26 5.39 -7.27
N HIS A 114 8.82 6.56 -7.41
CA HIS A 114 10.26 6.77 -7.51
C HIS A 114 10.77 7.29 -6.17
N THR A 115 11.69 6.55 -5.56
CA THR A 115 12.34 6.92 -4.31
C THR A 115 13.82 7.13 -4.53
N GLU A 116 14.40 8.09 -3.82
CA GLU A 116 15.83 8.39 -3.93
C GLU A 116 16.38 8.95 -2.61
N VAL A 117 17.59 8.54 -2.25
CA VAL A 117 18.38 9.16 -1.21
C VAL A 117 19.02 10.42 -1.80
N LEU A 118 18.51 11.59 -1.43
CA LEU A 118 18.89 12.88 -2.00
C LEU A 118 20.19 13.44 -1.39
N ASP A 119 20.43 13.10 -0.13
CA ASP A 119 21.65 13.50 0.58
C ASP A 119 21.99 12.46 1.65
N ASP A 120 23.16 11.86 1.53
CA ASP A 120 23.72 10.85 2.44
C ASP A 120 25.18 10.63 2.05
N PRO A 121 26.11 10.48 3.01
CA PRO A 121 27.55 10.29 2.70
C PRO A 121 27.86 9.03 1.87
N SER A 122 27.05 7.97 2.03
CA SER A 122 27.32 6.64 1.46
C SER A 122 26.32 6.20 0.40
N ASN A 123 25.06 6.62 0.53
CA ASN A 123 23.93 6.04 -0.23
C ASN A 123 23.26 7.02 -1.18
N LYS A 124 23.82 8.24 -1.37
CA LYS A 124 23.23 9.26 -2.26
C LYS A 124 23.01 8.72 -3.67
N GLY A 125 21.80 8.94 -4.20
CA GLY A 125 21.35 8.45 -5.50
C GLY A 125 20.77 7.03 -5.47
N ASN A 126 20.88 6.32 -4.35
CA ASN A 126 20.27 5.00 -4.18
C ASN A 126 18.75 5.11 -4.04
N ARG A 127 18.05 4.04 -4.41
CA ARG A 127 16.63 3.88 -4.11
C ARG A 127 16.47 3.52 -2.64
N LEU A 128 15.38 3.96 -2.02
CA LEU A 128 15.04 3.47 -0.68
C LEU A 128 14.79 1.96 -0.72
N SER A 129 15.34 1.26 0.27
CA SER A 129 15.12 -0.18 0.41
C SER A 129 13.64 -0.50 0.62
N GLN A 130 13.22 -1.68 0.22
CA GLN A 130 11.84 -2.19 0.30
C GLN A 130 10.79 -1.38 -0.47
N ALA A 131 11.17 -0.36 -1.25
CA ALA A 131 10.27 0.48 -2.04
C ALA A 131 10.18 0.01 -3.50
N PRO A 132 9.13 -0.71 -3.92
CA PRO A 132 8.96 -1.11 -5.31
C PRO A 132 8.59 0.09 -6.18
N LYS A 133 9.13 0.14 -7.43
CA LYS A 133 8.72 1.17 -8.40
C LYS A 133 7.28 1.05 -8.85
N HIS A 134 6.77 -0.16 -8.92
CA HIS A 134 5.41 -0.44 -9.40
C HIS A 134 4.71 -1.39 -8.44
N THR A 135 3.52 -1.02 -8.03
CA THR A 135 2.58 -1.92 -7.37
C THR A 135 1.24 -1.86 -8.08
N ALA A 136 0.55 -2.98 -8.14
CA ALA A 136 -0.79 -3.05 -8.70
C ALA A 136 -1.62 -4.09 -7.96
N SER A 137 -2.91 -3.85 -7.85
CA SER A 137 -3.86 -4.86 -7.43
C SER A 137 -5.16 -4.75 -8.22
N LEU A 138 -5.81 -5.89 -8.43
CA LEU A 138 -7.14 -5.94 -9.03
C LEU A 138 -7.93 -7.05 -8.35
N TYR A 139 -9.06 -6.70 -7.76
CA TYR A 139 -10.00 -7.60 -7.13
C TYR A 139 -11.39 -7.42 -7.75
N LEU A 140 -12.02 -8.53 -8.08
CA LEU A 140 -13.37 -8.59 -8.61
C LEU A 140 -14.25 -9.41 -7.68
N THR A 141 -15.47 -8.95 -7.47
CA THR A 141 -16.52 -9.68 -6.74
C THR A 141 -17.72 -9.83 -7.63
N HIS A 142 -18.21 -11.05 -7.76
CA HIS A 142 -19.42 -11.39 -8.46
C HIS A 142 -20.53 -11.75 -7.50
N HIS A 143 -21.71 -11.11 -7.65
CA HIS A 143 -22.93 -11.41 -6.94
C HIS A 143 -23.67 -12.56 -7.65
N LEU A 144 -23.64 -13.76 -7.07
CA LEU A 144 -24.17 -14.97 -7.71
C LEU A 144 -25.71 -14.95 -7.71
N GLN A 145 -26.31 -15.37 -8.83
CA GLN A 145 -27.76 -15.56 -8.94
C GLN A 145 -28.16 -16.92 -8.36
N ILE A 146 -28.38 -16.94 -7.05
CA ILE A 146 -28.89 -18.13 -6.36
C ILE A 146 -30.28 -17.77 -5.79
N PRO A 147 -31.25 -18.71 -5.73
CA PRO A 147 -32.54 -18.44 -5.14
C PRO A 147 -32.44 -17.80 -3.75
N SER A 148 -33.25 -16.77 -3.51
CA SER A 148 -33.14 -15.91 -2.31
C SER A 148 -33.41 -16.63 -0.98
N ASP A 149 -34.10 -17.77 -1.01
CA ASP A 149 -34.32 -18.66 0.14
C ASP A 149 -33.03 -19.33 0.64
N LEU A 150 -31.99 -19.39 -0.22
CA LEU A 150 -30.65 -19.90 0.11
C LEU A 150 -29.66 -18.80 0.55
N GLY A 151 -30.16 -17.57 0.76
CA GLY A 151 -29.31 -16.42 1.12
C GLY A 151 -28.55 -15.79 -0.08
N GLU A 152 -27.68 -14.84 0.21
CA GLU A 152 -26.90 -14.12 -0.81
C GLU A 152 -25.49 -14.71 -0.92
N TRP A 153 -25.07 -14.98 -2.14
CA TRP A 153 -23.77 -15.57 -2.41
C TRP A 153 -22.90 -14.63 -3.24
N HIS A 154 -21.64 -14.53 -2.83
CA HIS A 154 -20.64 -13.73 -3.51
C HIS A 154 -19.38 -14.57 -3.71
N ALA A 155 -18.89 -14.60 -4.92
CA ALA A 155 -17.58 -15.18 -5.23
C ALA A 155 -16.66 -14.08 -5.76
N GLY A 156 -15.43 -14.10 -5.34
CA GLY A 156 -14.47 -13.09 -5.79
C GLY A 156 -13.04 -13.59 -5.72
N GLY A 157 -12.19 -12.80 -6.28
CA GLY A 157 -10.75 -13.03 -6.25
C GLY A 157 -10.02 -11.92 -6.96
N GLY A 158 -8.73 -11.97 -6.87
CA GLY A 158 -7.88 -10.95 -7.47
C GLY A 158 -6.42 -11.33 -7.40
N ALA A 159 -5.61 -10.38 -7.83
CA ALA A 159 -4.17 -10.51 -7.79
C ALA A 159 -3.53 -9.19 -7.36
N ARG A 160 -2.42 -9.30 -6.66
CA ARG A 160 -1.53 -8.18 -6.35
C ARG A 160 -0.15 -8.42 -6.94
N TYR A 161 0.37 -7.40 -7.57
CA TYR A 161 1.71 -7.34 -8.12
C TYR A 161 2.57 -6.40 -7.30
N VAL A 162 3.78 -6.81 -6.97
CA VAL A 162 4.81 -5.98 -6.35
C VAL A 162 6.05 -6.05 -7.24
N GLY A 163 6.52 -4.90 -7.68
CA GLY A 163 7.70 -4.78 -8.53
C GLY A 163 9.00 -5.10 -7.81
N GLU A 164 10.07 -5.14 -8.59
CA GLU A 164 11.42 -5.26 -8.07
C GLU A 164 11.75 -4.08 -7.14
N ARG A 165 12.49 -4.36 -6.07
CA ARG A 165 12.90 -3.38 -5.05
C ARG A 165 14.27 -3.69 -4.51
N ALA A 166 15.00 -2.65 -4.08
CA ALA A 166 16.27 -2.82 -3.38
C ALA A 166 16.05 -3.58 -2.07
N GLY A 167 16.96 -4.49 -1.76
CA GLY A 167 16.89 -5.29 -0.55
C GLY A 167 17.60 -4.66 0.64
N ASP A 168 18.50 -3.69 0.39
CA ASP A 168 19.24 -2.92 1.38
C ASP A 168 19.38 -1.45 0.92
N ASP A 169 19.81 -0.57 1.82
CA ASP A 169 19.95 0.87 1.55
C ASP A 169 21.13 1.17 0.63
N ALA A 170 22.16 0.31 0.62
CA ALA A 170 23.29 0.40 -0.30
C ALA A 170 22.95 -0.09 -1.71
N ASN A 171 21.77 -0.63 -1.94
CA ASN A 171 21.30 -1.23 -3.19
C ASN A 171 22.24 -2.33 -3.73
N THR A 172 22.85 -3.11 -2.82
CA THR A 172 23.78 -4.18 -3.18
C THR A 172 23.10 -5.40 -3.78
N PHE A 173 21.81 -5.60 -3.49
CA PHE A 173 20.99 -6.64 -4.09
C PHE A 173 19.54 -6.18 -4.28
N TYR A 174 18.84 -6.91 -5.14
CA TYR A 174 17.45 -6.63 -5.46
C TYR A 174 16.58 -7.86 -5.21
N MET A 175 15.41 -7.60 -4.69
CA MET A 175 14.37 -8.59 -4.51
C MET A 175 13.47 -8.62 -5.74
N SER A 176 13.30 -9.81 -6.31
CA SER A 176 12.50 -10.01 -7.52
C SER A 176 11.04 -9.58 -7.31
N SER A 177 10.43 -9.13 -8.41
CA SER A 177 8.99 -8.89 -8.46
C SER A 177 8.19 -10.18 -8.28
N TYR A 178 6.96 -10.06 -7.80
CA TYR A 178 6.04 -11.18 -7.68
C TYR A 178 4.59 -10.77 -7.91
N THR A 179 3.78 -11.77 -8.27
CA THR A 179 2.33 -11.66 -8.30
C THR A 179 1.74 -12.79 -7.47
N VAL A 180 0.81 -12.46 -6.59
CA VAL A 180 0.05 -13.41 -5.76
C VAL A 180 -1.43 -13.20 -6.03
N ALA A 181 -2.17 -14.29 -6.16
CA ALA A 181 -3.61 -14.28 -6.38
C ALA A 181 -4.34 -14.92 -5.21
N ASP A 182 -5.50 -14.36 -4.88
CA ASP A 182 -6.35 -14.78 -3.79
C ASP A 182 -7.78 -14.99 -4.30
N ALA A 183 -8.58 -15.81 -3.63
CA ALA A 183 -9.98 -16.01 -3.96
C ALA A 183 -10.82 -16.15 -2.69
N PHE A 184 -12.12 -15.84 -2.80
CA PHE A 184 -13.06 -16.07 -1.70
C PHE A 184 -14.43 -16.50 -2.20
N LEU A 185 -15.16 -17.20 -1.31
CA LEU A 185 -16.57 -17.45 -1.42
C LEU A 185 -17.25 -17.00 -0.12
N ARG A 186 -18.26 -16.14 -0.23
CA ARG A 186 -19.03 -15.60 0.88
C ARG A 186 -20.50 -16.00 0.75
N TRP A 187 -21.09 -16.38 1.86
CA TRP A 187 -22.51 -16.68 2.01
C TRP A 187 -23.11 -15.84 3.13
N ASP A 188 -24.01 -14.94 2.80
CA ASP A 188 -24.78 -14.13 3.73
C ASP A 188 -26.18 -14.72 3.87
N VAL A 189 -26.54 -15.26 5.04
CA VAL A 189 -27.79 -15.98 5.26
C VAL A 189 -28.43 -15.62 6.61
N PRO A 190 -29.76 -15.46 6.69
CA PRO A 190 -30.43 -15.38 7.97
C PRO A 190 -30.40 -16.76 8.63
N MET A 191 -29.81 -16.88 9.81
CA MET A 191 -29.75 -18.12 10.57
C MET A 191 -30.23 -17.86 12.00
N ALA A 192 -31.23 -18.62 12.46
CA ALA A 192 -31.83 -18.43 13.78
C ALA A 192 -32.33 -17.00 14.09
N GLY A 193 -32.72 -16.22 13.07
CA GLY A 193 -33.18 -14.85 13.22
C GLY A 193 -32.04 -13.78 13.19
N TYR A 194 -30.79 -14.21 13.10
CA TYR A 194 -29.61 -13.32 13.04
C TYR A 194 -29.05 -13.28 11.63
N LYS A 195 -28.42 -12.11 11.28
CA LYS A 195 -27.65 -12.00 10.04
C LYS A 195 -26.33 -12.74 10.22
N THR A 196 -26.15 -13.84 9.50
CA THR A 196 -24.95 -14.68 9.58
C THR A 196 -24.18 -14.59 8.27
N ARG A 197 -22.87 -14.37 8.35
CA ARG A 197 -21.96 -14.43 7.22
C ARG A 197 -20.98 -15.56 7.43
N LEU A 198 -20.87 -16.44 6.45
CA LEU A 198 -19.82 -17.44 6.34
C LEU A 198 -18.93 -17.07 5.16
N GLN A 199 -17.61 -17.11 5.34
CA GLN A 199 -16.67 -16.78 4.28
C GLN A 199 -15.48 -17.72 4.29
N LEU A 200 -15.24 -18.34 3.16
CA LEU A 200 -13.99 -19.08 2.86
C LEU A 200 -13.08 -18.18 2.06
N ASN A 201 -11.87 -17.96 2.55
CA ASN A 201 -10.78 -17.28 1.83
C ASN A 201 -9.70 -18.30 1.50
N VAL A 202 -9.12 -18.16 0.31
CA VAL A 202 -7.92 -18.90 -0.11
C VAL A 202 -6.89 -17.87 -0.52
N ASP A 203 -5.92 -17.66 0.37
CA ASP A 203 -4.80 -16.74 0.14
C ASP A 203 -3.70 -17.50 -0.61
N ASN A 204 -2.96 -16.80 -1.50
CA ASN A 204 -1.95 -17.37 -2.37
C ASN A 204 -2.46 -18.63 -3.12
N LEU A 205 -3.53 -18.46 -3.88
CA LEU A 205 -4.28 -19.54 -4.56
C LEU A 205 -3.40 -20.51 -5.35
N PHE A 206 -2.32 -20.03 -5.97
CA PHE A 206 -1.41 -20.82 -6.81
C PHE A 206 -0.18 -21.32 -6.06
N ASP A 207 -0.12 -21.15 -4.73
CA ASP A 207 1.02 -21.53 -3.87
C ASP A 207 2.37 -20.97 -4.38
N LYS A 208 2.33 -19.71 -4.79
CA LYS A 208 3.50 -19.01 -5.30
C LYS A 208 4.53 -18.79 -4.18
N GLN A 209 5.74 -19.25 -4.36
CA GLN A 209 6.84 -18.88 -3.48
C GLN A 209 7.32 -17.46 -3.83
N TYR A 210 7.37 -16.57 -2.84
CA TYR A 210 7.78 -15.18 -3.01
C TYR A 210 8.44 -14.64 -1.74
N TYR A 211 9.13 -13.52 -1.87
CA TYR A 211 9.90 -12.90 -0.79
C TYR A 211 9.43 -11.47 -0.59
N PRO A 212 8.57 -11.18 0.41
CA PRO A 212 7.96 -9.86 0.58
C PRO A 212 8.92 -8.80 1.10
N SER A 213 9.93 -9.16 1.89
CA SER A 213 10.87 -8.20 2.48
C SER A 213 12.21 -8.83 2.82
N SER A 214 13.22 -8.00 3.06
CA SER A 214 14.50 -8.37 3.67
C SER A 214 14.75 -7.51 4.91
N THR A 215 15.72 -7.90 5.73
CA THR A 215 16.19 -7.09 6.86
C THR A 215 17.49 -6.36 6.54
N GLY A 216 17.76 -6.08 5.25
CA GLY A 216 18.99 -5.44 4.78
C GLY A 216 20.10 -6.44 4.42
N SER A 217 19.81 -7.75 4.37
CA SER A 217 20.78 -8.78 3.99
C SER A 217 20.15 -9.84 3.08
N GLN A 218 20.90 -10.30 2.08
CA GLN A 218 20.50 -11.43 1.22
C GLN A 218 20.28 -12.74 1.99
N LEU A 219 20.91 -12.90 3.15
CA LEU A 219 20.78 -14.07 4.00
C LEU A 219 19.57 -14.01 4.94
N GLN A 220 18.91 -12.86 4.99
CA GLN A 220 17.80 -12.59 5.90
C GLN A 220 16.61 -12.02 5.13
N VAL A 221 16.03 -12.82 4.25
CA VAL A 221 14.81 -12.50 3.51
C VAL A 221 13.62 -13.23 4.12
N ASN A 222 12.51 -12.52 4.24
CA ASN A 222 11.26 -13.11 4.71
C ASN A 222 10.62 -13.91 3.57
N VAL A 223 10.10 -15.09 3.90
CA VAL A 223 9.34 -15.92 2.96
C VAL A 223 7.86 -15.53 3.06
N GLY A 224 7.22 -15.33 1.92
CA GLY A 224 5.79 -15.07 1.85
C GLY A 224 4.96 -16.27 2.31
N GLU A 225 3.75 -16.00 2.79
CA GLU A 225 2.85 -17.04 3.25
C GLU A 225 2.52 -18.03 2.11
N PRO A 226 2.53 -19.35 2.39
CA PRO A 226 2.08 -20.36 1.44
C PRO A 226 0.58 -20.26 1.23
N ARG A 227 0.05 -21.06 0.30
CA ARG A 227 -1.40 -21.15 0.12
C ARG A 227 -2.06 -21.54 1.45
N THR A 228 -2.99 -20.69 1.88
CA THR A 228 -3.70 -20.84 3.16
C THR A 228 -5.20 -20.71 2.92
N ALA A 229 -5.97 -21.65 3.48
CA ALA A 229 -7.42 -21.56 3.49
C ALA A 229 -7.91 -21.18 4.88
N ARG A 230 -8.82 -20.19 4.95
CA ARG A 230 -9.39 -19.68 6.20
C ARG A 230 -10.92 -19.63 6.08
N LEU A 231 -11.60 -20.31 6.99
CA LEU A 231 -13.06 -20.21 7.13
C LEU A 231 -13.38 -19.27 8.30
N SER A 232 -14.24 -18.29 8.07
CA SER A 232 -14.73 -17.37 9.10
C SER A 232 -16.25 -17.37 9.16
N ALA A 233 -16.79 -17.15 10.36
CA ALA A 233 -18.21 -16.95 10.61
C ALA A 233 -18.41 -15.67 11.43
N SER A 234 -19.36 -14.82 11.01
CA SER A 234 -19.73 -13.60 11.71
C SER A 234 -21.24 -13.56 11.90
N VAL A 235 -21.69 -13.23 13.09
CA VAL A 235 -23.12 -13.11 13.44
C VAL A 235 -23.37 -11.70 13.96
N THR A 236 -24.38 -11.03 13.39
CA THR A 236 -24.81 -9.69 13.85
C THR A 236 -26.16 -9.84 14.57
N PHE A 237 -26.18 -9.40 15.83
CA PHE A 237 -27.33 -9.43 16.74
C PHE A 237 -28.20 -8.18 16.59
#